data_1c26695518b0e32db7e606d30859c854
#
_entry.id   1c26695518b0e32db7e606d30859c854
#
_cell.length_a   1.000
_cell.length_b   1.000
_cell.length_c   1.000
_cell.angle_alpha   90.00
_cell.angle_beta   90.00
_cell.angle_gamma   90.00
#
_symmetry.space_group_name_H-M   'P 1'
#
loop_
_entity.id
_entity.type
_entity.pdbx_description
1 polymer ?
#
loop_
_entity_poly.entity_id
_entity_poly.type
_entity_poly.pdbx_seq_one_letter_code
_entity_poly.pdbx_strand_id
1 'polypeptide(L)'
;RGLGDVYKRQEIGKQLLLETAAYAESSVCRRKTLLHYFGEEYTEENCGNCDNCLNPKKQVEAQELLCTVIETVLAVKENFKADYIIDIIQGKETSEVQAHLHEDLEVFGSGMGEEDKIWNAVIRQALIAGYLTKEVENYGLLKVTDAGKKFLKHPKSFKITEDNDFEEVEEEAPARGGGACAVDPALYSMLKDLRKKLSKKLEVCLLYTSPSPRD
;
A
#
# COMPACT_ATOMS: atom_id res chain seq x y z
N ARG A 1 7.68 -16.83 26.83
CA ARG A 1 7.12 -16.37 25.53
C ARG A 1 7.65 -17.31 24.47
N GLY A 2 6.76 -18.09 23.82
CA GLY A 2 7.16 -19.13 22.88
C GLY A 2 7.56 -18.54 21.51
N LEU A 3 8.33 -19.32 20.73
CA LEU A 3 8.72 -18.97 19.35
C LEU A 3 7.48 -18.62 18.49
N GLY A 4 6.34 -19.25 18.71
CA GLY A 4 5.09 -18.95 18.01
C GLY A 4 4.61 -17.51 18.15
N ASP A 5 4.78 -16.88 19.34
CA ASP A 5 4.41 -15.47 19.54
C ASP A 5 5.31 -14.51 18.75
N VAL A 6 6.58 -14.88 18.53
CA VAL A 6 7.53 -14.09 17.75
C VAL A 6 7.15 -14.11 16.27
N TYR A 7 6.88 -15.28 15.71
CA TYR A 7 6.45 -15.43 14.31
C TYR A 7 5.13 -14.70 14.05
N LYS A 8 4.17 -14.82 14.96
CA LYS A 8 2.89 -14.10 14.85
C LYS A 8 3.08 -12.58 14.80
N ARG A 9 3.97 -12.03 15.64
CA ARG A 9 4.29 -10.59 15.63
C ARG A 9 5.02 -10.15 14.37
N GLN A 10 5.90 -10.98 13.82
CA GLN A 10 6.60 -10.69 12.57
C GLN A 10 5.61 -10.61 11.40
N GLU A 11 4.67 -11.55 11.33
CA GLU A 11 3.66 -11.57 10.27
C GLU A 11 2.72 -10.36 10.36
N ILE A 12 2.27 -10.00 11.56
CA ILE A 12 1.49 -8.77 11.78
C ILE A 12 2.30 -7.54 11.37
N GLY A 13 3.59 -7.47 11.77
CA GLY A 13 4.47 -6.37 11.38
C GLY A 13 4.64 -6.24 9.87
N LYS A 14 4.76 -7.37 9.16
CA LYS A 14 4.79 -7.40 7.70
C LYS A 14 3.50 -6.85 7.08
N GLN A 15 2.34 -7.25 7.62
CA GLN A 15 1.05 -6.74 7.14
C GLN A 15 0.92 -5.22 7.34
N LEU A 16 1.34 -4.69 8.49
CA LEU A 16 1.31 -3.25 8.74
C LEU A 16 2.25 -2.47 7.81
N LEU A 17 3.41 -3.06 7.47
CA LEU A 17 4.33 -2.46 6.50
C LEU A 17 3.70 -2.41 5.10
N LEU A 18 3.07 -3.49 4.67
CA LEU A 18 2.35 -3.55 3.39
C LEU A 18 1.19 -2.54 3.33
N GLU A 19 0.48 -2.33 4.43
CA GLU A 19 -0.57 -1.30 4.51
C GLU A 19 -0.01 0.12 4.40
N THR A 20 1.18 0.35 4.98
CA THR A 20 1.87 1.64 4.85
C THR A 20 2.31 1.89 3.42
N ALA A 21 2.87 0.87 2.74
CA ALA A 21 3.22 0.94 1.32
C ALA A 21 1.96 1.20 0.47
N ALA A 22 0.89 0.45 0.72
CA ALA A 22 -0.40 0.61 0.05
C ALA A 22 -0.98 2.03 0.23
N TYR A 23 -0.83 2.64 1.41
CA TYR A 23 -1.20 4.03 1.64
C TYR A 23 -0.37 5.00 0.79
N ALA A 24 0.94 4.75 0.66
CA ALA A 24 1.82 5.60 -0.14
C ALA A 24 1.51 5.51 -1.64
N GLU A 25 1.26 4.32 -2.15
CA GLU A 25 0.94 4.06 -3.57
C GLU A 25 -0.45 4.51 -3.97
N SER A 26 -1.41 4.47 -3.04
CA SER A 26 -2.81 4.78 -3.31
C SER A 26 -3.00 6.19 -3.85
N SER A 27 -3.82 6.31 -4.88
CA SER A 27 -4.31 7.57 -5.46
C SER A 27 -5.61 8.08 -4.82
N VAL A 28 -6.18 7.33 -3.87
CA VAL A 28 -7.36 7.75 -3.09
C VAL A 28 -6.98 8.88 -2.14
N CYS A 29 -7.96 9.73 -1.77
CA CYS A 29 -7.76 10.80 -0.80
C CYS A 29 -7.05 10.31 0.47
N ARG A 30 -5.88 10.89 0.80
CA ARG A 30 -5.07 10.51 1.97
C ARG A 30 -5.85 10.55 3.27
N ARG A 31 -6.67 11.58 3.46
CA ARG A 31 -7.50 11.71 4.66
C ARG A 31 -8.54 10.61 4.74
N LYS A 32 -9.22 10.31 3.64
CA LYS A 32 -10.21 9.24 3.59
C LYS A 32 -9.60 7.88 3.93
N THR A 33 -8.45 7.57 3.35
CA THR A 33 -7.72 6.32 3.62
C THR A 33 -7.29 6.23 5.09
N LEU A 34 -6.78 7.33 5.65
CA LEU A 34 -6.31 7.37 7.02
C LEU A 34 -7.46 7.21 8.03
N LEU A 35 -8.56 7.92 7.84
CA LEU A 35 -9.74 7.82 8.71
C LEU A 35 -10.36 6.43 8.64
N HIS A 36 -10.46 5.85 7.44
CA HIS A 36 -10.90 4.47 7.28
C HIS A 36 -10.00 3.47 8.05
N TYR A 37 -8.67 3.67 8.01
CA TYR A 37 -7.74 2.83 8.78
C TYR A 37 -8.01 2.87 10.29
N PHE A 38 -8.41 4.03 10.82
CA PHE A 38 -8.80 4.18 12.23
C PHE A 38 -10.26 3.85 12.53
N GLY A 39 -11.02 3.35 11.55
CA GLY A 39 -12.42 2.95 11.71
C GLY A 39 -13.41 4.11 11.68
N GLU A 40 -13.01 5.27 11.20
CA GLU A 40 -13.88 6.44 11.03
C GLU A 40 -14.44 6.50 9.60
N GLU A 41 -15.72 6.80 9.47
CA GLU A 41 -16.37 7.04 8.18
C GLU A 41 -16.17 8.50 7.75
N TYR A 42 -15.58 8.68 6.57
CA TYR A 42 -15.44 9.98 5.94
C TYR A 42 -16.51 10.15 4.85
N THR A 43 -17.47 11.02 5.11
CA THR A 43 -18.68 11.19 4.26
C THR A 43 -18.43 11.97 2.97
N GLU A 44 -17.36 12.78 2.90
CA GLU A 44 -17.01 13.55 1.72
C GLU A 44 -16.22 12.70 0.73
N GLU A 45 -16.34 12.99 -0.57
CA GLU A 45 -15.58 12.27 -1.59
C GLU A 45 -14.08 12.45 -1.44
N ASN A 46 -13.64 13.68 -1.15
CA ASN A 46 -12.23 14.03 -0.99
C ASN A 46 -12.03 15.23 -0.06
N CYS A 47 -10.81 15.44 0.41
CA CYS A 47 -10.51 16.54 1.34
C CYS A 47 -10.07 17.84 0.65
N GLY A 48 -9.87 17.84 -0.66
CA GLY A 48 -9.45 19.01 -1.43
C GLY A 48 -8.03 19.55 -1.17
N ASN A 49 -7.29 18.98 -0.21
CA ASN A 49 -6.00 19.54 0.25
C ASN A 49 -4.82 18.59 0.17
N CYS A 50 -5.03 17.27 0.02
CA CYS A 50 -3.92 16.32 -0.10
C CYS A 50 -3.39 16.27 -1.55
N ASP A 51 -2.20 15.70 -1.71
CA ASP A 51 -1.54 15.50 -2.99
C ASP A 51 -2.45 14.84 -4.04
N ASN A 52 -3.14 13.77 -3.66
CA ASN A 52 -4.06 13.04 -4.55
C ASN A 52 -5.31 13.85 -4.92
N CYS A 53 -5.81 14.71 -4.02
CA CYS A 53 -6.96 15.58 -4.33
C CYS A 53 -6.58 16.77 -5.20
N LEU A 54 -5.35 17.29 -5.05
CA LEU A 54 -4.84 18.40 -5.85
C LEU A 54 -4.45 17.95 -7.25
N ASN A 55 -4.04 16.69 -7.41
CA ASN A 55 -3.65 16.08 -8.69
C ASN A 55 -4.49 14.83 -8.96
N PRO A 56 -5.79 14.95 -9.23
CA PRO A 56 -6.68 13.81 -9.42
C PRO A 56 -6.26 13.02 -10.67
N LYS A 57 -6.14 11.71 -10.51
CA LYS A 57 -5.87 10.78 -11.60
C LYS A 57 -7.14 10.39 -12.34
N LYS A 58 -6.96 9.77 -13.53
CA LYS A 58 -8.07 9.23 -14.30
C LYS A 58 -8.83 8.19 -13.48
N GLN A 59 -10.15 8.26 -13.55
CA GLN A 59 -11.03 7.24 -13.02
C GLN A 59 -11.35 6.24 -14.14
N VAL A 60 -11.23 4.97 -13.83
CA VAL A 60 -11.56 3.86 -14.72
C VAL A 60 -12.77 3.12 -14.12
N GLU A 61 -13.72 2.73 -14.97
CA GLU A 61 -14.84 1.90 -14.54
C GLU A 61 -14.33 0.49 -14.21
N ALA A 62 -14.62 0.02 -13.01
CA ALA A 62 -14.14 -1.25 -12.49
C ALA A 62 -15.26 -2.09 -11.86
N GLN A 63 -16.51 -1.90 -12.31
CA GLN A 63 -17.66 -2.64 -11.80
C GLN A 63 -17.49 -4.15 -11.98
N GLU A 64 -17.08 -4.59 -13.17
CA GLU A 64 -16.86 -6.01 -13.48
C GLU A 64 -15.71 -6.58 -12.67
N LEU A 65 -14.62 -5.83 -12.55
CA LEU A 65 -13.45 -6.24 -11.74
C LEU A 65 -13.83 -6.43 -10.27
N LEU A 66 -14.65 -5.55 -9.72
CA LEU A 66 -15.13 -5.67 -8.35
C LEU A 66 -16.03 -6.91 -8.17
N CYS A 67 -16.92 -7.19 -9.13
CA CYS A 67 -17.74 -8.42 -9.11
C CYS A 67 -16.84 -9.66 -9.07
N THR A 68 -15.84 -9.74 -9.95
CA THR A 68 -14.88 -10.85 -10.00
C THR A 68 -14.15 -11.04 -8.66
N VAL A 69 -13.68 -9.94 -8.03
CA VAL A 69 -13.03 -10.01 -6.72
C VAL A 69 -14.00 -10.57 -5.66
N ILE A 70 -15.22 -10.05 -5.58
CA ILE A 70 -16.19 -10.50 -4.57
C ILE A 70 -16.58 -11.96 -4.79
N GLU A 71 -16.80 -12.39 -6.04
CA GLU A 71 -17.10 -13.78 -6.38
C GLU A 71 -15.95 -14.71 -5.99
N THR A 72 -14.72 -14.32 -6.27
CA THR A 72 -13.51 -15.10 -5.90
C THR A 72 -13.40 -15.22 -4.38
N VAL A 73 -13.58 -14.14 -3.62
CA VAL A 73 -13.53 -14.18 -2.15
C VAL A 73 -14.60 -15.12 -1.58
N LEU A 74 -15.81 -15.11 -2.16
CA LEU A 74 -16.88 -16.03 -1.74
C LEU A 74 -16.58 -17.48 -2.14
N ALA A 75 -16.03 -17.71 -3.32
CA ALA A 75 -15.68 -19.06 -3.81
C ALA A 75 -14.64 -19.74 -2.91
N VAL A 76 -13.67 -18.98 -2.40
CA VAL A 76 -12.65 -19.49 -1.45
C VAL A 76 -13.09 -19.41 0.02
N LYS A 77 -14.38 -19.17 0.29
CA LYS A 77 -14.99 -19.16 1.63
C LYS A 77 -14.40 -18.14 2.60
N GLU A 78 -13.94 -16.99 2.10
CA GLU A 78 -13.46 -15.84 2.90
C GLU A 78 -12.26 -16.17 3.82
N ASN A 79 -11.39 -17.13 3.43
CA ASN A 79 -10.31 -17.64 4.27
C ASN A 79 -8.91 -17.28 3.77
N PHE A 80 -8.78 -16.37 2.82
CA PHE A 80 -7.51 -16.07 2.17
C PHE A 80 -7.20 -14.56 2.13
N LYS A 81 -5.92 -14.27 1.93
CA LYS A 81 -5.39 -12.89 1.81
C LYS A 81 -5.61 -12.33 0.41
N ALA A 82 -5.43 -11.02 0.27
CA ALA A 82 -5.56 -10.32 -1.01
C ALA A 82 -4.65 -10.90 -2.11
N ASP A 83 -3.38 -11.14 -1.80
CA ASP A 83 -2.41 -11.68 -2.77
C ASP A 83 -2.87 -13.02 -3.34
N TYR A 84 -3.38 -13.91 -2.48
CA TYR A 84 -3.90 -15.20 -2.90
C TYR A 84 -5.14 -15.08 -3.81
N ILE A 85 -6.03 -14.14 -3.51
CA ILE A 85 -7.20 -13.86 -4.34
C ILE A 85 -6.76 -13.37 -5.73
N ILE A 86 -5.75 -12.51 -5.79
CA ILE A 86 -5.18 -12.03 -7.05
C ILE A 86 -4.55 -13.18 -7.84
N ASP A 87 -3.81 -14.07 -7.19
CA ASP A 87 -3.22 -15.23 -7.85
C ASP A 87 -4.27 -16.15 -8.50
N ILE A 88 -5.41 -16.37 -7.83
CA ILE A 88 -6.54 -17.12 -8.40
C ILE A 88 -7.14 -16.38 -9.60
N ILE A 89 -7.42 -15.10 -9.48
CA ILE A 89 -8.02 -14.30 -10.55
C ILE A 89 -7.13 -14.29 -11.79
N GLN A 90 -5.83 -14.23 -11.60
CA GLN A 90 -4.84 -14.26 -12.69
C GLN A 90 -4.51 -15.65 -13.21
N GLY A 91 -5.01 -16.70 -12.56
CA GLY A 91 -4.72 -18.08 -12.95
C GLY A 91 -3.27 -18.50 -12.68
N LYS A 92 -2.62 -17.95 -11.64
CA LYS A 92 -1.28 -18.36 -11.23
C LYS A 92 -1.34 -19.67 -10.46
N GLU A 93 -0.72 -20.70 -11.00
CA GLU A 93 -0.58 -22.03 -10.36
C GLU A 93 0.50 -21.98 -9.26
N THR A 94 0.15 -21.43 -8.10
CA THR A 94 1.03 -21.47 -6.94
C THR A 94 0.85 -22.80 -6.18
N SER A 95 1.87 -23.21 -5.42
CA SER A 95 1.79 -24.41 -4.59
C SER A 95 0.62 -24.37 -3.59
N GLU A 96 0.22 -23.18 -3.17
CA GLU A 96 -0.89 -22.95 -2.25
C GLU A 96 -2.24 -23.14 -2.95
N VAL A 97 -2.38 -22.65 -4.19
CA VAL A 97 -3.57 -22.85 -5.03
C VAL A 97 -3.78 -24.34 -5.33
N GLN A 98 -2.73 -25.05 -5.69
CA GLN A 98 -2.76 -26.50 -5.95
C GLN A 98 -3.11 -27.30 -4.68
N ALA A 99 -2.56 -26.92 -3.52
CA ALA A 99 -2.85 -27.61 -2.25
C ALA A 99 -4.34 -27.50 -1.85
N HIS A 100 -5.01 -26.44 -2.25
CA HIS A 100 -6.45 -26.22 -1.98
C HIS A 100 -7.37 -26.62 -3.14
N LEU A 101 -6.81 -27.12 -4.27
CA LEU A 101 -7.56 -27.46 -5.49
C LEU A 101 -8.42 -26.30 -6.02
N HIS A 102 -7.94 -25.07 -5.87
CA HIS A 102 -8.65 -23.88 -6.32
C HIS A 102 -8.40 -23.59 -7.81
N GLU A 103 -7.59 -24.36 -8.49
CA GLU A 103 -7.43 -24.35 -9.95
C GLU A 103 -8.71 -24.81 -10.69
N ASP A 104 -9.56 -25.62 -10.01
CA ASP A 104 -10.83 -26.11 -10.56
C ASP A 104 -11.99 -25.13 -10.39
N LEU A 105 -11.77 -23.97 -9.77
CA LEU A 105 -12.84 -22.96 -9.59
C LEU A 105 -13.13 -22.23 -10.89
N GLU A 106 -14.42 -21.95 -11.17
CA GLU A 106 -14.85 -21.16 -12.34
C GLU A 106 -14.21 -19.76 -12.40
N VAL A 107 -13.85 -19.21 -11.25
CA VAL A 107 -13.20 -17.90 -11.12
C VAL A 107 -11.69 -17.93 -11.38
N PHE A 108 -11.08 -19.13 -11.51
CA PHE A 108 -9.66 -19.25 -11.78
C PHE A 108 -9.32 -18.72 -13.17
N GLY A 109 -8.38 -17.77 -13.22
CA GLY A 109 -7.97 -17.15 -14.47
C GLY A 109 -8.97 -16.18 -15.10
N SER A 110 -10.05 -15.82 -14.40
CA SER A 110 -11.07 -14.92 -14.92
C SER A 110 -10.56 -13.50 -15.22
N GLY A 111 -9.43 -13.12 -14.66
CA GLY A 111 -8.82 -11.80 -14.79
C GLY A 111 -7.41 -11.77 -15.35
N MET A 112 -7.01 -12.74 -16.15
CA MET A 112 -5.66 -12.84 -16.76
C MET A 112 -5.26 -11.62 -17.63
N GLY A 113 -6.21 -10.80 -18.04
CA GLY A 113 -5.96 -9.64 -18.92
C GLY A 113 -5.48 -8.38 -18.20
N GLU A 114 -5.56 -8.34 -16.87
CA GLU A 114 -5.28 -7.15 -16.09
C GLU A 114 -4.04 -7.35 -15.20
N GLU A 115 -3.33 -6.26 -14.93
CA GLU A 115 -2.12 -6.30 -14.10
C GLU A 115 -2.45 -6.45 -12.60
N ASP A 116 -1.50 -7.03 -11.83
CA ASP A 116 -1.59 -7.15 -10.36
C ASP A 116 -1.90 -5.82 -9.67
N LYS A 117 -1.35 -4.72 -10.20
CA LYS A 117 -1.55 -3.36 -9.69
C LYS A 117 -3.01 -2.94 -9.72
N ILE A 118 -3.72 -3.27 -10.81
CA ILE A 118 -5.15 -2.94 -10.98
C ILE A 118 -5.98 -3.72 -9.96
N TRP A 119 -5.72 -5.01 -9.78
CA TRP A 119 -6.40 -5.84 -8.80
C TRP A 119 -6.19 -5.36 -7.37
N ASN A 120 -4.96 -4.96 -7.04
CA ASN A 120 -4.65 -4.35 -5.75
C ASN A 120 -5.42 -3.03 -5.54
N ALA A 121 -5.52 -2.18 -6.58
CA ALA A 121 -6.28 -0.95 -6.52
C ALA A 121 -7.78 -1.21 -6.33
N VAL A 122 -8.36 -2.20 -7.03
CA VAL A 122 -9.77 -2.62 -6.87
C VAL A 122 -10.03 -3.09 -5.44
N ILE A 123 -9.23 -4.00 -4.91
CA ILE A 123 -9.38 -4.52 -3.54
C ILE A 123 -9.27 -3.40 -2.52
N ARG A 124 -8.29 -2.53 -2.64
CA ARG A 124 -8.06 -1.39 -1.74
C ARG A 124 -9.25 -0.43 -1.73
N GLN A 125 -9.75 -0.07 -2.91
CA GLN A 125 -10.89 0.84 -3.01
C GLN A 125 -12.20 0.17 -2.60
N ALA A 126 -12.35 -1.14 -2.80
CA ALA A 126 -13.47 -1.92 -2.28
C ALA A 126 -13.49 -1.99 -0.75
N LEU A 127 -12.33 -2.07 -0.10
CA LEU A 127 -12.20 -1.97 1.36
C LEU A 127 -12.66 -0.60 1.86
N ILE A 128 -12.19 0.49 1.24
CA ILE A 128 -12.55 1.86 1.61
C ILE A 128 -14.04 2.15 1.35
N ALA A 129 -14.62 1.56 0.29
CA ALA A 129 -16.04 1.67 -0.03
C ALA A 129 -16.94 0.76 0.85
N GLY A 130 -16.35 -0.08 1.69
CA GLY A 130 -17.06 -0.96 2.61
C GLY A 130 -17.69 -2.19 1.96
N TYR A 131 -17.33 -2.56 0.72
CA TYR A 131 -17.77 -3.82 0.08
C TYR A 131 -17.01 -5.03 0.59
N LEU A 132 -15.77 -4.83 0.98
CA LEU A 132 -14.91 -5.83 1.61
C LEU A 132 -14.48 -5.35 2.99
N THR A 133 -14.09 -6.29 3.85
CA THR A 133 -13.41 -6.00 5.12
C THR A 133 -12.18 -6.89 5.27
N LYS A 134 -11.18 -6.41 5.98
CA LYS A 134 -9.92 -7.12 6.20
C LYS A 134 -9.73 -7.38 7.69
N GLU A 135 -9.61 -8.63 8.07
CA GLU A 135 -9.35 -9.03 9.46
C GLU A 135 -7.84 -9.03 9.75
N VAL A 136 -7.35 -7.94 10.33
CA VAL A 136 -5.92 -7.80 10.66
C VAL A 136 -5.48 -8.82 11.73
N GLU A 137 -6.36 -9.14 12.69
CA GLU A 137 -6.10 -10.13 13.74
C GLU A 137 -5.91 -11.55 13.20
N ASN A 138 -6.55 -11.85 12.07
CA ASN A 138 -6.48 -13.12 11.34
C ASN A 138 -5.59 -13.00 10.09
N TYR A 139 -4.42 -12.38 10.24
CA TYR A 139 -3.41 -12.28 9.18
C TYR A 139 -3.86 -11.57 7.89
N GLY A 140 -4.88 -10.71 7.96
CA GLY A 140 -5.35 -9.94 6.81
C GLY A 140 -6.26 -10.71 5.86
N LEU A 141 -7.06 -11.64 6.38
CA LEU A 141 -8.06 -12.34 5.59
C LEU A 141 -9.12 -11.37 5.06
N LEU A 142 -9.52 -11.57 3.80
CA LEU A 142 -10.58 -10.79 3.17
C LEU A 142 -11.95 -11.43 3.41
N LYS A 143 -12.92 -10.61 3.78
CA LYS A 143 -14.33 -11.00 3.92
C LYS A 143 -15.23 -10.07 3.14
N VAL A 144 -16.36 -10.61 2.67
CA VAL A 144 -17.36 -9.84 1.95
C VAL A 144 -18.41 -9.31 2.93
N THR A 145 -18.64 -8.00 2.89
CA THR A 145 -19.69 -7.36 3.69
C THR A 145 -21.09 -7.61 3.09
N ASP A 146 -22.14 -7.29 3.85
CA ASP A 146 -23.50 -7.32 3.33
C ASP A 146 -23.69 -6.34 2.17
N ALA A 147 -22.96 -5.23 2.16
CA ALA A 147 -22.94 -4.29 1.05
C ALA A 147 -22.32 -4.92 -0.21
N GLY A 148 -21.24 -5.68 -0.08
CA GLY A 148 -20.62 -6.43 -1.17
C GLY A 148 -21.56 -7.50 -1.74
N LYS A 149 -22.25 -8.25 -0.89
CA LYS A 149 -23.23 -9.25 -1.32
C LYS A 149 -24.44 -8.61 -2.05
N LYS A 150 -24.85 -7.41 -1.63
CA LYS A 150 -25.89 -6.64 -2.33
C LYS A 150 -25.39 -6.11 -3.67
N PHE A 151 -24.12 -5.72 -3.74
CA PHE A 151 -23.50 -5.24 -4.97
C PHE A 151 -23.50 -6.32 -6.06
N LEU A 152 -23.19 -7.57 -5.74
CA LEU A 152 -23.28 -8.69 -6.70
C LEU A 152 -24.69 -8.88 -7.29
N LYS A 153 -25.74 -8.66 -6.48
CA LYS A 153 -27.13 -8.81 -6.93
C LYS A 153 -27.59 -7.64 -7.80
N HIS A 154 -27.09 -6.46 -7.52
CA HIS A 154 -27.43 -5.21 -8.18
C HIS A 154 -26.16 -4.39 -8.41
N PRO A 155 -25.34 -4.76 -9.41
CA PRO A 155 -24.10 -4.04 -9.69
C PRO A 155 -24.37 -2.58 -10.03
N LYS A 156 -23.59 -1.70 -9.42
CA LYS A 156 -23.62 -0.25 -9.67
C LYS A 156 -22.29 0.18 -10.27
N SER A 157 -22.29 1.33 -10.94
CA SER A 157 -21.03 1.92 -11.38
C SER A 157 -20.05 2.05 -10.21
N PHE A 158 -18.88 1.44 -10.36
CA PHE A 158 -17.79 1.49 -9.41
C PHE A 158 -16.53 1.96 -10.13
N LYS A 159 -16.08 3.15 -9.79
CA LYS A 159 -14.91 3.75 -10.42
C LYS A 159 -13.72 3.67 -9.49
N ILE A 160 -12.61 3.26 -10.03
CA ILE A 160 -11.33 3.27 -9.35
C ILE A 160 -10.42 4.31 -9.96
N THR A 161 -9.48 4.81 -9.17
CA THR A 161 -8.36 5.61 -9.64
C THR A 161 -7.13 4.71 -9.75
N GLU A 162 -6.39 4.86 -10.85
CA GLU A 162 -5.12 4.16 -11.01
C GLU A 162 -4.13 4.58 -9.91
N ASP A 163 -3.43 3.62 -9.35
CA ASP A 163 -2.42 3.87 -8.32
C ASP A 163 -1.23 4.66 -8.86
N ASN A 164 -0.44 5.22 -7.95
CA ASN A 164 0.78 5.92 -8.32
C ASN A 164 1.83 4.90 -8.76
N ASP A 165 2.27 5.00 -10.00
CA ASP A 165 3.48 4.34 -10.46
C ASP A 165 4.67 5.15 -9.98
N PHE A 166 5.28 4.66 -8.92
CA PHE A 166 6.65 5.05 -8.62
C PHE A 166 7.51 4.08 -9.43
N GLU A 167 7.83 4.45 -10.68
CA GLU A 167 8.90 3.76 -11.38
C GLU A 167 10.07 3.68 -10.40
N GLU A 168 10.58 2.47 -10.17
CA GLU A 168 11.88 2.32 -9.56
C GLU A 168 12.83 3.10 -10.47
N VAL A 169 13.06 4.36 -10.14
CA VAL A 169 14.24 5.05 -10.64
C VAL A 169 15.34 4.15 -10.12
N GLU A 170 15.93 3.34 -11.01
CA GLU A 170 17.23 2.75 -10.75
C GLU A 170 18.08 3.96 -10.35
N GLU A 171 18.14 4.22 -9.05
CA GLU A 171 19.15 5.06 -8.50
C GLU A 171 20.46 4.35 -8.86
N GLU A 172 21.04 4.76 -9.99
CA GLU A 172 22.49 4.69 -10.13
C GLU A 172 22.99 5.20 -8.78
N ALA A 173 23.46 4.26 -7.97
CA ALA A 173 23.77 4.46 -6.56
C ALA A 173 24.45 5.84 -6.45
N PRO A 174 23.79 6.85 -5.88
CA PRO A 174 24.41 8.14 -5.80
C PRO A 174 25.66 7.94 -4.98
N ALA A 175 26.79 8.22 -5.58
CA ALA A 175 28.04 8.31 -4.87
C ALA A 175 27.73 9.10 -3.60
N ARG A 176 27.77 8.43 -2.44
CA ARG A 176 27.38 8.88 -1.11
C ARG A 176 27.59 10.40 -0.92
N GLY A 177 26.58 11.21 -1.18
CA GLY A 177 26.70 12.65 -1.11
C GLY A 177 25.33 13.28 -1.31
N GLY A 178 24.78 13.74 -0.22
CA GLY A 178 23.49 14.35 -0.02
C GLY A 178 22.94 15.21 -1.14
N GLY A 179 21.62 15.30 -1.13
CA GLY A 179 20.68 16.11 -1.92
C GLY A 179 21.29 17.10 -2.90
N ALA A 180 20.88 16.97 -4.16
CA ALA A 180 21.24 17.88 -5.23
C ALA A 180 20.61 19.28 -5.07
N CYS A 181 20.96 19.95 -4.00
CA CYS A 181 21.06 21.39 -4.02
C CYS A 181 22.47 21.69 -4.53
N ALA A 182 22.63 22.53 -5.54
CA ALA A 182 23.92 22.95 -6.06
C ALA A 182 24.72 23.57 -4.91
N VAL A 183 25.41 22.72 -4.14
CA VAL A 183 26.25 23.17 -3.02
C VAL A 183 27.49 23.76 -3.65
N ASP A 184 27.65 25.07 -3.53
CA ASP A 184 28.90 25.74 -3.89
C ASP A 184 30.06 25.07 -3.12
N PRO A 185 31.00 24.39 -3.84
CA PRO A 185 32.12 23.67 -3.21
C PRO A 185 32.97 24.56 -2.32
N ALA A 186 33.07 25.85 -2.63
CA ALA A 186 33.82 26.82 -1.85
C ALA A 186 33.11 27.10 -0.51
N LEU A 187 31.80 27.35 -0.55
CA LEU A 187 30.99 27.54 0.65
C LEU A 187 30.99 26.29 1.56
N TYR A 188 30.89 25.12 0.97
CA TYR A 188 30.92 23.84 1.72
C TYR A 188 32.27 23.67 2.44
N SER A 189 33.39 23.96 1.76
CA SER A 189 34.74 23.91 2.36
C SER A 189 34.87 24.89 3.54
N MET A 190 34.40 26.12 3.37
CA MET A 190 34.45 27.14 4.42
C MET A 190 33.60 26.72 5.64
N LEU A 191 32.44 26.18 5.45
CA LEU A 191 31.57 25.69 6.55
C LEU A 191 32.21 24.51 7.28
N LYS A 192 32.86 23.61 6.56
CA LYS A 192 33.58 22.46 7.14
C LYS A 192 34.76 22.92 8.01
N ASP A 193 35.49 23.91 7.56
CA ASP A 193 36.60 24.46 8.32
C ASP A 193 36.14 25.27 9.53
N LEU A 194 35.06 26.03 9.40
CA LEU A 194 34.41 26.71 10.53
C LEU A 194 33.96 25.72 11.60
N ARG A 195 33.32 24.63 11.20
CA ARG A 195 32.90 23.55 12.12
C ARG A 195 34.06 22.94 12.87
N LYS A 196 35.19 22.68 12.19
CA LYS A 196 36.41 22.18 12.82
C LYS A 196 37.03 23.19 13.82
N LYS A 197 37.01 24.48 13.46
CA LYS A 197 37.51 25.56 14.36
C LYS A 197 36.65 25.68 15.61
N LEU A 198 35.30 25.64 15.46
CA LEU A 198 34.37 25.69 16.58
C LEU A 198 34.50 24.47 17.50
N SER A 199 34.59 23.27 16.93
CA SER A 199 34.80 22.04 17.70
C SER A 199 36.07 22.10 18.58
N LYS A 200 37.18 22.57 18.01
CA LYS A 200 38.41 22.76 18.76
C LYS A 200 38.31 23.85 19.85
N LYS A 201 37.59 24.94 19.54
CA LYS A 201 37.42 26.05 20.48
C LYS A 201 36.52 25.69 21.67
N LEU A 202 35.52 24.86 21.43
CA LEU A 202 34.53 24.44 22.44
C LEU A 202 34.90 23.11 23.11
N GLU A 203 36.01 22.47 22.69
CA GLU A 203 36.43 21.14 23.14
C GLU A 203 35.35 20.05 23.03
N VAL A 204 34.45 20.15 22.02
CA VAL A 204 33.38 19.23 21.79
C VAL A 204 33.61 18.36 20.55
N CYS A 205 33.12 17.13 20.57
CA CYS A 205 33.22 16.24 19.42
C CYS A 205 32.42 16.81 18.22
N LEU A 206 32.92 16.58 16.99
CA LEU A 206 32.28 17.00 15.75
C LEU A 206 30.87 16.50 15.60
N LEU A 207 30.49 15.38 16.25
CA LEU A 207 29.11 14.85 16.25
C LEU A 207 28.12 15.79 16.94
N TYR A 208 28.56 16.56 17.95
CA TYR A 208 27.70 17.51 18.66
C TYR A 208 27.58 18.87 17.98
N THR A 209 28.34 19.11 16.91
CA THR A 209 28.28 20.33 16.12
C THR A 209 27.42 20.18 14.84
N SER A 210 26.81 19.03 14.65
CA SER A 210 25.90 18.71 13.54
C SER A 210 24.52 18.39 14.10
N PRO A 211 23.44 18.91 13.52
CA PRO A 211 22.10 18.49 13.93
C PRO A 211 21.93 16.98 13.74
N SER A 212 21.28 16.35 14.71
CA SER A 212 20.90 14.94 14.60
C SER A 212 19.84 14.78 13.52
N PRO A 213 19.86 13.69 12.74
CA PRO A 213 18.75 13.38 11.83
C PRO A 213 17.39 13.15 12.53
N ARG A 214 17.39 13.18 13.87
CA ARG A 214 16.20 12.99 14.71
C ARG A 214 15.71 14.26 15.39
N ASP A 215 16.45 15.38 15.24
CA ASP A 215 16.02 16.71 15.63
C ASP A 215 15.43 17.43 14.40
#